data_3fdaefdd33998666a4c53cde6a74b741
#
_entry.id   3fdaefdd33998666a4c53cde6a74b741
#
_cell.length_a   1.000
_cell.length_b   1.000
_cell.length_c   1.000
_cell.angle_alpha   90.00
_cell.angle_beta   90.00
_cell.angle_gamma   90.00
#
_symmetry.space_group_name_H-M   'P 1'
#
loop_
_entity.id
_entity.type
_entity.pdbx_description
1 polymer ?
#
loop_
_entity_poly.entity_id
_entity_poly.type
_entity_poly.pdbx_seq_one_letter_code
_entity_poly.pdbx_strand_id
1 'polypeptide(L)' 'MAVKIVNMANADEDETLCATVEEARETLVAMVESFKSQGYKVDDQHSPDEDYPQYAVYDHSDGWIGTYTIILQ' A
#
# COMPACT_ATOMS: atom_id res chain seq x y z
N MET A 1 -7.53 12.64 13.95
CA MET A 1 -6.34 12.36 13.13
C MET A 1 -6.77 11.55 11.92
N ALA A 2 -6.43 11.99 10.74
CA ALA A 2 -6.75 11.24 9.53
C ALA A 2 -5.59 10.31 9.15
N VAL A 3 -5.94 9.12 8.68
CA VAL A 3 -4.98 8.13 8.21
C VAL A 3 -5.34 7.80 6.77
N LYS A 4 -4.36 7.72 5.90
CA LYS A 4 -4.62 7.34 4.52
C LYS A 4 -3.60 6.37 3.97
N ILE A 5 -4.06 5.54 3.04
CA ILE A 5 -3.21 4.67 2.25
C ILE A 5 -3.00 5.38 0.92
N VAL A 6 -1.75 5.55 0.50
CA VAL A 6 -1.43 6.20 -0.77
C VAL A 6 -0.60 5.30 -1.64
N ASN A 7 -0.82 5.43 -2.96
CA ASN A 7 0.09 4.89 -3.96
C ASN A 7 1.11 5.98 -4.27
N MET A 8 2.36 5.77 -3.96
CA MET A 8 3.41 6.78 -4.13
C MET A 8 3.63 7.20 -5.58
N ALA A 9 3.16 6.40 -6.54
CA ALA A 9 3.22 6.79 -7.95
C ALA A 9 2.20 7.90 -8.28
N ASN A 10 1.06 7.93 -7.57
CA ASN A 10 -0.04 8.88 -7.80
C ASN A 10 -0.64 9.31 -6.46
N ALA A 11 0.19 9.85 -5.56
CA ALA A 11 -0.23 10.14 -4.19
C ALA A 11 -1.43 11.10 -4.09
N ASP A 12 -1.61 11.99 -5.06
CA ASP A 12 -2.71 12.94 -5.07
C ASP A 12 -4.01 12.36 -5.62
N GLU A 13 -3.96 11.26 -6.36
CA GLU A 13 -5.11 10.69 -7.06
C GLU A 13 -5.53 9.33 -6.53
N ASP A 14 -4.56 8.53 -6.08
CA ASP A 14 -4.82 7.16 -5.61
C ASP A 14 -4.60 7.08 -4.11
N GLU A 15 -5.60 7.51 -3.36
CA GLU A 15 -5.56 7.47 -1.90
C GLU A 15 -6.85 6.87 -1.34
N THR A 16 -6.73 6.19 -0.19
CA THR A 16 -7.85 5.63 0.53
C THR A 16 -7.83 6.16 1.96
N LEU A 17 -8.90 6.86 2.35
CA LEU A 17 -9.01 7.41 3.70
C LEU A 17 -9.50 6.35 4.68
N CYS A 18 -8.88 6.29 5.84
CA CYS A 18 -9.25 5.37 6.92
C CYS A 18 -9.42 6.14 8.23
N ALA A 19 -10.21 5.59 9.14
CA ALA A 19 -10.46 6.22 10.42
C ALA A 19 -9.31 6.00 11.41
N THR A 20 -8.65 4.83 11.35
CA THR A 20 -7.58 4.46 12.28
C THR A 20 -6.42 3.79 11.54
N VAL A 21 -5.26 3.72 12.20
CA VAL A 21 -4.10 2.99 11.69
C VAL A 21 -4.41 1.51 11.54
N GLU A 22 -5.16 0.93 12.49
CA GLU A 22 -5.52 -0.48 12.42
C GLU A 22 -6.38 -0.78 11.20
N GLU A 23 -7.37 0.06 10.94
CA GLU A 23 -8.19 -0.05 9.73
C GLU A 23 -7.35 0.08 8.47
N ALA A 24 -6.42 1.03 8.44
CA ALA A 24 -5.53 1.23 7.30
C ALA A 24 -4.66 -0.01 7.05
N ARG A 25 -4.13 -0.62 8.11
CA ARG A 25 -3.31 -1.84 7.97
C ARG A 25 -4.13 -2.99 7.41
N GLU A 26 -5.33 -3.20 7.92
CA GLU A 26 -6.23 -4.26 7.43
C GLU A 26 -6.61 -4.03 5.97
N THR A 27 -6.94 -2.79 5.63
CA THR A 27 -7.29 -2.42 4.27
C THR A 27 -6.11 -2.64 3.32
N LEU A 28 -4.91 -2.22 3.73
CA LEU A 28 -3.71 -2.40 2.92
C LEU A 28 -3.40 -3.88 2.68
N VAL A 29 -3.52 -4.71 3.70
CA VAL A 29 -3.32 -6.16 3.57
C VAL A 29 -4.34 -6.75 2.59
N ALA A 30 -5.60 -6.32 2.67
CA ALA A 30 -6.64 -6.78 1.74
C ALA A 30 -6.34 -6.37 0.30
N MET A 31 -5.84 -5.14 0.10
CA MET A 31 -5.44 -4.66 -1.22
C MET A 31 -4.29 -5.50 -1.78
N VAL A 32 -3.27 -5.78 -0.96
CA VAL A 32 -2.12 -6.59 -1.35
C VAL A 32 -2.56 -8.02 -1.72
N GLU A 33 -3.43 -8.63 -0.94
CA GLU A 33 -3.95 -9.96 -1.24
C GLU A 33 -4.74 -9.97 -2.55
N SER A 34 -5.50 -8.91 -2.82
CA SER A 34 -6.22 -8.76 -4.08
C SER A 34 -5.25 -8.69 -5.27
N PHE A 35 -4.16 -7.93 -5.15
CA PHE A 35 -3.14 -7.86 -6.19
C PHE A 35 -2.51 -9.22 -6.43
N LYS A 36 -2.16 -9.94 -5.38
CA LYS A 36 -1.59 -11.29 -5.50
C LYS A 36 -2.55 -12.25 -6.20
N SER A 37 -3.84 -12.18 -5.88
CA SER A 37 -4.84 -13.05 -6.49
C SER A 37 -5.04 -12.78 -7.98
N GLN A 38 -4.70 -11.56 -8.43
CA GLN A 38 -4.75 -11.18 -9.84
C GLN A 38 -3.45 -11.48 -10.58
N GLY A 39 -2.46 -12.05 -9.91
CA GLY A 39 -1.18 -12.42 -10.51
C GLY A 39 -0.11 -11.35 -10.46
N TYR A 40 -0.37 -10.21 -9.81
CA TYR A 40 0.66 -9.19 -9.63
C TYR A 40 1.70 -9.63 -8.61
N LYS A 41 2.92 -9.17 -8.78
CA LYS A 41 3.99 -9.41 -7.82
C LYS A 41 3.96 -8.31 -6.77
N VAL A 42 4.05 -8.70 -5.49
CA VAL A 42 4.09 -7.76 -4.39
C VAL A 42 5.34 -8.00 -3.57
N ASP A 43 6.09 -6.94 -3.33
CA ASP A 43 7.34 -6.97 -2.58
C ASP A 43 7.14 -6.18 -1.28
N ASP A 44 7.32 -6.86 -0.14
CA ASP A 44 7.23 -6.23 1.17
C ASP A 44 8.52 -5.43 1.41
N GLN A 45 8.39 -4.11 1.44
CA GLN A 45 9.51 -3.20 1.63
C GLN A 45 9.50 -2.54 3.01
N HIS A 46 8.73 -3.11 3.95
CA HIS A 46 8.68 -2.60 5.31
C HIS A 46 10.06 -2.72 5.97
N SER A 47 10.61 -1.58 6.40
CA SER A 47 11.86 -1.53 7.14
C SER A 47 11.59 -1.71 8.63
N PRO A 48 12.51 -2.38 9.40
CA PRO A 48 12.36 -2.44 10.86
C PRO A 48 12.30 -1.08 11.54
N ASP A 49 12.83 -0.04 10.88
CA ASP A 49 12.82 1.33 11.41
C ASP A 49 11.54 2.09 11.07
N GLU A 50 10.65 1.51 10.28
CA GLU A 50 9.40 2.14 9.89
C GLU A 50 8.24 1.62 10.74
N ASP A 51 7.32 2.53 11.09
CA ASP A 51 6.16 2.20 11.91
C ASP A 51 5.04 1.55 11.10
N TYR A 52 5.04 1.70 9.77
CA TYR A 52 3.94 1.28 8.91
C TYR A 52 4.41 0.42 7.75
N PRO A 53 3.58 -0.55 7.32
CA PRO A 53 3.95 -1.39 6.19
C PRO A 53 4.04 -0.61 4.88
N GLN A 54 4.89 -1.07 3.99
CA GLN A 54 5.07 -0.52 2.67
C GLN A 54 5.23 -1.67 1.67
N TYR A 55 4.46 -1.65 0.59
CA TYR A 55 4.46 -2.71 -0.40
C TYR A 55 4.64 -2.14 -1.80
N ALA A 56 5.63 -2.64 -2.53
CA ALA A 56 5.80 -2.33 -3.94
C ALA A 56 5.03 -3.36 -4.77
N VAL A 57 4.30 -2.92 -5.78
CA VAL A 57 3.50 -3.78 -6.64
C VAL A 57 4.01 -3.69 -8.07
N TYR A 58 4.19 -4.85 -8.70
CA TYR A 58 4.71 -4.98 -10.06
C TYR A 58 3.72 -5.75 -10.93
N ASP A 59 3.63 -5.39 -12.21
CA ASP A 59 2.76 -6.09 -13.14
C ASP A 59 3.39 -7.43 -13.58
N HIS A 60 2.71 -8.14 -14.50
CA HIS A 60 3.16 -9.44 -14.97
C HIS A 60 4.49 -9.39 -15.74
N SER A 61 4.89 -8.20 -16.18
CA SER A 61 6.13 -7.98 -16.91
C SER A 61 7.23 -7.39 -16.04
N ASP A 62 7.06 -7.46 -14.70
CA ASP A 62 7.97 -6.88 -13.70
C ASP A 62 8.05 -5.34 -13.75
N GLY A 63 7.06 -4.69 -14.38
CA GLY A 63 6.96 -3.24 -14.40
C GLY A 63 6.38 -2.71 -13.08
N TRP A 64 7.05 -1.74 -12.46
CA TRP A 64 6.54 -1.13 -11.23
C TRP A 64 5.28 -0.32 -11.53
N ILE A 65 4.20 -0.62 -10.81
CA ILE A 65 2.94 0.10 -10.96
C ILE A 65 2.61 0.99 -9.76
N GLY A 66 3.26 0.77 -8.64
CA GLY A 66 3.08 1.63 -7.48
C GLY A 66 3.67 1.05 -6.22
N THR A 67 3.82 1.92 -5.22
CA THR A 67 4.22 1.53 -3.87
C THR A 67 3.17 2.07 -2.92
N TYR A 68 2.52 1.18 -2.18
CA TYR A 68 1.44 1.54 -1.25
C TYR A 68 1.97 1.63 0.16
N THR A 69 1.64 2.72 0.83
CA THR A 69 2.06 2.95 2.21
C THR A 69 0.97 3.69 2.99
N ILE A 70 1.12 3.77 4.29
CA ILE A 70 0.20 4.47 5.18
C ILE A 70 0.82 5.81 5.58
N ILE A 71 0.03 6.87 5.49
CA ILE A 71 0.45 8.22 5.88
C ILE A 71 -0.53 8.76 6.91
N LEU A 72 0.01 9.35 7.96
CA LEU A 72 -0.78 10.09 8.95
C LEU A 72 -0.89 11.55 8.53
N GLN A 73 -2.08 12.10 8.68
CA GLN A 73 -2.32 13.51 8.42
C GLN A 73 -2.61 14.26 9.71
#